data_6b55bdb460c77b3c24cca858061b12f1
#
_entry.id   6b55bdb460c77b3c24cca858061b12f1
#
_cell.length_a   1.000
_cell.length_b   1.000
_cell.length_c   1.000
_cell.angle_alpha   90.00
_cell.angle_beta   90.00
_cell.angle_gamma   90.00
#
_symmetry.space_group_name_H-M   'P 1'
#
loop_
_entity.id
_entity.type
_entity.pdbx_description
1 polymer ?
#
loop_
_entity_poly.entity_id
_entity_poly.type
_entity_poly.pdbx_seq_one_letter_code
_entity_poly.pdbx_strand_id
1 'polypeptide(L)'
;GFGFVEPNGGGERAFVHIKAFNPQTRRPANGEVIIYEIARDNNNRYKAENIQFARDISKPKKRDKVKSQRGFGGIFTIVFFIGLLVSVFSGKLPLVIVGVYLIMSLIAFIAYAIDKSAAQNGRWRTQESTLHLLSLIGGWPGAYIAQKKIRHKSSKKAFINVYWITVLLNLGGLVWLH
;
A
#
# COMPACT_ATOMS: atom_id res chain seq x y z
N GLY A 1 -6.87 -3.67 35.14
CA GLY A 1 -5.71 -3.58 36.02
C GLY A 1 -5.03 -2.23 35.85
N PHE A 2 -4.49 -1.74 36.93
CA PHE A 2 -3.73 -0.50 36.99
C PHE A 2 -2.49 -0.70 37.86
N GLY A 3 -1.51 0.20 37.76
CA GLY A 3 -0.27 0.19 38.53
C GLY A 3 0.45 1.51 38.45
N PHE A 4 1.67 1.53 38.97
CA PHE A 4 2.55 2.69 38.90
C PHE A 4 3.91 2.27 38.36
N VAL A 5 4.55 3.17 37.63
CA VAL A 5 5.92 3.01 37.11
C VAL A 5 6.83 4.09 37.66
N GLU A 6 8.07 3.71 37.88
CA GLU A 6 9.13 4.60 38.34
C GLU A 6 10.16 4.76 37.23
N PRO A 7 10.59 6.00 36.92
CA PRO A 7 11.65 6.23 35.93
C PRO A 7 12.98 5.63 36.40
N ASN A 8 13.76 5.05 35.47
CA ASN A 8 15.09 4.47 35.73
C ASN A 8 16.16 5.56 36.04
N GLY A 9 15.96 6.52 36.73
CA GLY A 9 16.87 7.61 37.08
C GLY A 9 16.35 8.40 38.25
N GLY A 10 15.31 7.90 38.87
CA GLY A 10 14.55 8.62 39.90
C GLY A 10 13.60 9.65 39.28
N GLY A 11 12.60 10.02 40.01
CA GLY A 11 11.57 10.98 39.54
C GLY A 11 10.18 10.60 40.05
N GLU A 12 9.18 11.34 39.63
CA GLU A 12 7.82 11.11 40.07
C GLU A 12 7.21 9.87 39.41
N ARG A 13 6.45 9.13 40.19
CA ARG A 13 5.73 7.94 39.72
C ARG A 13 4.62 8.33 38.73
N ALA A 14 4.52 7.59 37.63
CA ALA A 14 3.43 7.75 36.68
C ALA A 14 2.39 6.64 36.82
N PHE A 15 1.12 7.00 36.74
CA PHE A 15 0.01 6.05 36.75
C PHE A 15 -0.05 5.29 35.42
N VAL A 16 -0.22 3.98 35.49
CA VAL A 16 -0.32 3.07 34.35
C VAL A 16 -1.64 2.34 34.37
N HIS A 17 -2.36 2.37 33.27
CA HIS A 17 -3.53 1.53 33.05
C HIS A 17 -3.21 0.46 31.99
N ILE A 18 -3.71 -0.76 32.17
CA ILE A 18 -3.42 -1.90 31.26
C ILE A 18 -3.77 -1.61 29.78
N LYS A 19 -4.75 -0.74 29.54
CA LYS A 19 -5.14 -0.32 28.18
C LYS A 19 -4.10 0.57 27.49
N ALA A 20 -3.14 1.13 28.22
CA ALA A 20 -2.07 1.96 27.67
C ALA A 20 -0.92 1.14 27.05
N PHE A 21 -0.92 -0.18 27.23
CA PHE A 21 0.05 -1.06 26.58
C PHE A 21 -0.31 -1.29 25.10
N ASN A 22 0.69 -1.14 24.24
CA ASN A 22 0.55 -1.35 22.80
C ASN A 22 1.72 -2.23 22.27
N PRO A 23 1.49 -3.44 21.78
CA PRO A 23 0.23 -4.19 21.76
C PRO A 23 -0.11 -4.83 23.11
N GLN A 24 -1.40 -5.09 23.34
CA GLN A 24 -1.89 -5.78 24.56
C GLN A 24 -1.66 -7.30 24.46
N THR A 25 -0.41 -7.73 24.36
CA THR A 25 -0.07 -9.14 24.13
C THR A 25 -0.04 -9.98 25.41
N ARG A 26 0.26 -9.37 26.54
CA ARG A 26 0.35 -10.05 27.84
C ARG A 26 0.15 -9.08 29.02
N ARG A 27 -0.10 -9.61 30.20
CA ARG A 27 -0.17 -8.80 31.42
C ARG A 27 1.24 -8.41 31.87
N PRO A 28 1.47 -7.14 32.29
CA PRO A 28 2.74 -6.73 32.87
C PRO A 28 2.98 -7.42 34.21
N ALA A 29 4.23 -7.77 34.49
CA ALA A 29 4.66 -8.29 35.77
C ALA A 29 5.40 -7.20 36.57
N ASN A 30 5.37 -7.31 37.90
CA ASN A 30 6.12 -6.39 38.76
C ASN A 30 7.63 -6.51 38.48
N GLY A 31 8.33 -5.38 38.45
CA GLY A 31 9.76 -5.31 38.14
C GLY A 31 10.12 -5.42 36.65
N GLU A 32 9.13 -5.41 35.76
CA GLU A 32 9.38 -5.48 34.34
C GLU A 32 9.72 -4.09 33.78
N VAL A 33 10.79 -4.04 32.94
CA VAL A 33 11.22 -2.79 32.30
C VAL A 33 10.32 -2.47 31.11
N ILE A 34 9.74 -1.27 31.14
CA ILE A 34 8.86 -0.76 30.09
C ILE A 34 9.36 0.59 29.58
N ILE A 35 9.02 0.92 28.35
CA ILE A 35 9.24 2.22 27.73
C ILE A 35 7.88 2.87 27.57
N TYR A 36 7.76 4.12 27.98
CA TYR A 36 6.50 4.85 27.98
C TYR A 36 6.70 6.34 27.73
N GLU A 37 5.66 7.02 27.31
CA GLU A 37 5.58 8.47 27.19
C GLU A 37 4.86 9.01 28.42
N ILE A 38 5.38 10.13 28.97
CA ILE A 38 4.74 10.79 30.11
C ILE A 38 3.73 11.81 29.59
N ALA A 39 2.47 11.62 29.98
CA ALA A 39 1.40 12.58 29.78
C ALA A 39 0.89 13.11 31.15
N ARG A 40 0.20 14.23 31.15
CA ARG A 40 -0.52 14.75 32.34
C ARG A 40 -2.02 14.55 32.16
N ASP A 41 -2.64 14.01 33.19
CA ASP A 41 -4.10 13.90 33.26
C ASP A 41 -4.74 15.25 33.60
N ASN A 42 -6.05 15.39 33.44
CA ASN A 42 -6.83 16.58 33.77
C ASN A 42 -6.64 17.07 35.22
N ASN A 43 -6.22 16.18 36.11
CA ASN A 43 -5.90 16.47 37.52
C ASN A 43 -4.39 16.76 37.74
N ASN A 44 -3.63 17.11 36.69
CA ASN A 44 -2.21 17.41 36.70
C ASN A 44 -1.31 16.26 37.25
N ARG A 45 -1.80 15.01 37.24
CA ARG A 45 -1.04 13.80 37.65
C ARG A 45 -0.32 13.20 36.46
N TYR A 46 0.87 12.64 36.70
CA TYR A 46 1.63 11.93 35.66
C TYR A 46 0.97 10.61 35.31
N LYS A 47 0.76 10.39 34.02
CA LYS A 47 0.20 9.18 33.42
C LYS A 47 1.14 8.66 32.34
N ALA A 48 1.35 7.35 32.29
CA ALA A 48 2.11 6.72 31.25
C ALA A 48 1.20 6.33 30.08
N GLU A 49 1.59 6.75 28.87
CA GLU A 49 0.90 6.42 27.62
C GLU A 49 1.86 5.72 26.65
N ASN A 50 1.33 5.08 25.59
CA ASN A 50 2.10 4.38 24.56
C ASN A 50 3.12 3.37 25.12
N ILE A 51 2.71 2.60 26.13
CA ILE A 51 3.59 1.72 26.86
C ILE A 51 3.97 0.50 26.03
N GLN A 52 5.28 0.20 25.98
CA GLN A 52 5.83 -0.97 25.31
C GLN A 52 6.80 -1.70 26.25
N PHE A 53 6.84 -3.04 26.16
CA PHE A 53 7.81 -3.81 26.91
C PHE A 53 9.20 -3.67 26.29
N ALA A 54 10.21 -3.33 27.08
CA ALA A 54 11.58 -3.14 26.59
C ALA A 54 12.15 -4.42 25.92
N ARG A 55 11.76 -5.60 26.38
CA ARG A 55 12.13 -6.90 25.79
C ARG A 55 11.54 -7.11 24.39
N ASP A 56 10.39 -6.51 24.08
CA ASP A 56 9.72 -6.70 22.79
C ASP A 56 10.25 -5.74 21.73
N ILE A 57 10.84 -4.63 22.16
CA ILE A 57 11.51 -3.66 21.26
C ILE A 57 12.85 -4.19 20.77
N SER A 58 13.56 -4.96 21.60
CA SER A 58 14.85 -5.57 21.22
C SER A 58 14.70 -6.70 20.18
N LYS A 59 13.51 -7.23 19.98
CA LYS A 59 13.22 -8.09 18.82
C LYS A 59 12.91 -7.16 17.65
N PRO A 60 13.78 -7.07 16.61
CA PRO A 60 13.41 -6.34 15.40
C PRO A 60 12.10 -6.97 14.95
N LYS A 61 11.02 -6.17 14.95
CA LYS A 61 9.73 -6.57 14.39
C LYS A 61 10.08 -7.18 13.05
N LYS A 62 10.02 -8.52 12.92
CA LYS A 62 10.20 -9.17 11.64
C LYS A 62 9.24 -8.43 10.71
N ARG A 63 9.76 -7.49 9.94
CA ARG A 63 9.01 -6.94 8.82
C ARG A 63 8.67 -8.18 8.05
N ASP A 64 7.42 -8.58 8.13
CA ASP A 64 6.91 -9.60 7.23
C ASP A 64 7.43 -9.17 5.89
N LYS A 65 8.44 -9.89 5.39
CA LYS A 65 8.91 -9.72 4.03
C LYS A 65 7.67 -10.02 3.23
N VAL A 66 6.89 -8.97 2.95
CA VAL A 66 5.88 -9.02 1.91
C VAL A 66 6.68 -9.59 0.75
N LYS A 67 6.48 -10.90 0.52
CA LYS A 67 7.10 -11.61 -0.60
C LYS A 67 6.78 -10.73 -1.78
N SER A 68 7.78 -9.95 -2.18
CA SER A 68 7.67 -9.09 -3.32
C SER A 68 7.27 -10.03 -4.48
N GLN A 69 6.03 -9.96 -4.89
CA GLN A 69 5.58 -10.49 -6.18
C GLN A 69 6.21 -9.63 -7.29
N ARG A 70 7.53 -9.48 -7.21
CA ARG A 70 8.33 -8.50 -7.96
C ARG A 70 8.48 -8.83 -9.44
N GLY A 71 8.12 -10.03 -9.87
CA GLY A 71 8.38 -10.49 -11.25
C GLY A 71 7.14 -10.59 -12.13
N PHE A 72 6.09 -11.22 -11.63
CA PHE A 72 5.01 -11.75 -12.46
C PHE A 72 4.35 -10.73 -13.39
N GLY A 73 3.87 -9.62 -12.88
CA GLY A 73 3.13 -8.67 -13.73
C GLY A 73 4.03 -7.84 -14.66
N GLY A 74 5.35 -7.69 -14.36
CA GLY A 74 6.28 -7.07 -15.31
C GLY A 74 6.52 -7.97 -16.50
N ILE A 75 6.76 -9.25 -16.24
CA ILE A 75 6.88 -10.28 -17.28
C ILE A 75 5.59 -10.36 -18.07
N PHE A 76 4.44 -10.37 -17.41
CA PHE A 76 3.12 -10.38 -18.05
C PHE A 76 2.92 -9.20 -19.02
N THR A 77 3.32 -7.99 -18.60
CA THR A 77 3.25 -6.79 -19.46
C THR A 77 4.14 -6.91 -20.70
N ILE A 78 5.36 -7.44 -20.54
CA ILE A 78 6.30 -7.67 -21.65
C ILE A 78 5.74 -8.71 -22.61
N VAL A 79 5.29 -9.86 -22.09
CA VAL A 79 4.69 -10.93 -22.90
C VAL A 79 3.46 -10.44 -23.66
N PHE A 80 2.63 -9.59 -23.04
CA PHE A 80 1.50 -8.98 -23.69
C PHE A 80 1.90 -8.12 -24.91
N PHE A 81 2.88 -7.22 -24.75
CA PHE A 81 3.34 -6.39 -25.87
C PHE A 81 3.99 -7.22 -26.99
N ILE A 82 4.75 -8.27 -26.64
CA ILE A 82 5.30 -9.21 -27.64
C ILE A 82 4.17 -9.92 -28.39
N GLY A 83 3.16 -10.44 -27.68
CA GLY A 83 2.00 -11.08 -28.30
C GLY A 83 1.22 -10.14 -29.21
N LEU A 84 1.07 -8.88 -28.81
CA LEU A 84 0.39 -7.85 -29.58
C LEU A 84 1.17 -7.52 -30.87
N LEU A 85 2.50 -7.41 -30.79
CA LEU A 85 3.35 -7.22 -31.99
C LEU A 85 3.27 -8.43 -32.94
N VAL A 86 3.34 -9.66 -32.40
CA VAL A 86 3.20 -10.87 -33.21
C VAL A 86 1.85 -10.91 -33.94
N SER A 87 0.76 -10.51 -33.26
CA SER A 87 -0.59 -10.45 -33.90
C SER A 87 -0.65 -9.42 -35.03
N VAL A 88 0.04 -8.28 -34.88
CA VAL A 88 0.14 -7.28 -35.95
C VAL A 88 0.96 -7.79 -37.12
N PHE A 89 2.13 -8.40 -36.89
CA PHE A 89 2.96 -8.98 -37.94
C PHE A 89 2.29 -10.15 -38.66
N SER A 90 1.40 -10.87 -37.98
CA SER A 90 0.59 -11.94 -38.58
C SER A 90 -0.62 -11.40 -39.37
N GLY A 91 -0.78 -10.08 -39.49
CA GLY A 91 -1.89 -9.45 -40.20
C GLY A 91 -3.25 -9.55 -39.53
N LYS A 92 -3.32 -10.05 -38.30
CA LYS A 92 -4.59 -10.26 -37.56
C LYS A 92 -5.09 -9.00 -36.87
N LEU A 93 -4.19 -8.10 -36.43
CA LEU A 93 -4.54 -6.85 -35.78
C LEU A 93 -3.91 -5.66 -36.51
N PRO A 94 -4.61 -4.54 -36.65
CA PRO A 94 -4.04 -3.33 -37.21
C PRO A 94 -3.03 -2.68 -36.26
N LEU A 95 -1.96 -2.11 -36.80
CA LEU A 95 -0.90 -1.43 -36.03
C LEU A 95 -1.44 -0.31 -35.11
N VAL A 96 -2.56 0.29 -35.47
CA VAL A 96 -3.26 1.33 -34.68
C VAL A 96 -3.54 0.85 -33.27
N ILE A 97 -3.86 -0.44 -33.07
CA ILE A 97 -4.13 -1.01 -31.72
C ILE A 97 -2.89 -0.88 -30.84
N VAL A 98 -1.69 -1.15 -31.33
CA VAL A 98 -0.44 -0.95 -30.57
C VAL A 98 -0.30 0.50 -30.13
N GLY A 99 -0.56 1.44 -31.06
CA GLY A 99 -0.54 2.87 -30.76
C GLY A 99 -1.53 3.26 -29.65
N VAL A 100 -2.76 2.75 -29.71
CA VAL A 100 -3.77 2.98 -28.67
C VAL A 100 -3.29 2.48 -27.31
N TYR A 101 -2.76 1.25 -27.21
CA TYR A 101 -2.25 0.72 -25.95
C TYR A 101 -1.08 1.54 -25.40
N LEU A 102 -0.17 2.02 -26.25
CA LEU A 102 0.97 2.85 -25.81
C LEU A 102 0.48 4.21 -25.29
N ILE A 103 -0.40 4.88 -26.02
CA ILE A 103 -0.95 6.20 -25.65
C ILE A 103 -1.76 6.07 -24.33
N MET A 104 -2.67 5.08 -24.26
CA MET A 104 -3.48 4.86 -23.06
C MET A 104 -2.65 4.45 -21.85
N SER A 105 -1.56 3.69 -22.07
CA SER A 105 -0.62 3.37 -21.01
C SER A 105 0.10 4.61 -20.48
N LEU A 106 0.49 5.53 -21.34
CA LEU A 106 1.11 6.80 -20.93
C LEU A 106 0.12 7.67 -20.15
N ILE A 107 -1.10 7.81 -20.64
CA ILE A 107 -2.18 8.57 -19.99
C ILE A 107 -2.47 7.96 -18.59
N ALA A 108 -2.62 6.65 -18.51
CA ALA A 108 -2.84 5.97 -17.24
C ALA A 108 -1.68 6.21 -16.26
N PHE A 109 -0.42 6.08 -16.71
CA PHE A 109 0.74 6.35 -15.88
C PHE A 109 0.74 7.77 -15.32
N ILE A 110 0.46 8.77 -16.16
CA ILE A 110 0.38 10.19 -15.76
C ILE A 110 -0.76 10.40 -14.76
N ALA A 111 -1.95 9.82 -15.01
CA ALA A 111 -3.09 9.93 -14.09
C ALA A 111 -2.76 9.38 -12.69
N TYR A 112 -2.08 8.23 -12.60
CA TYR A 112 -1.60 7.68 -11.33
C TYR A 112 -0.54 8.57 -10.66
N ALA A 113 0.34 9.20 -11.43
CA ALA A 113 1.35 10.12 -10.89
C ALA A 113 0.69 11.38 -10.31
N ILE A 114 -0.30 11.94 -11.02
CA ILE A 114 -1.08 13.09 -10.54
C ILE A 114 -1.86 12.73 -9.28
N ASP A 115 -2.54 11.57 -9.24
CA ASP A 115 -3.30 11.11 -8.07
C ASP A 115 -2.39 10.96 -6.83
N LYS A 116 -1.18 10.42 -7.01
CA LYS A 116 -0.18 10.34 -5.94
C LYS A 116 0.25 11.72 -5.45
N SER A 117 0.58 12.63 -6.38
CA SER A 117 0.98 14.00 -6.04
C SER A 117 -0.14 14.74 -5.30
N ALA A 118 -1.37 14.60 -5.76
CA ALA A 118 -2.55 15.17 -5.10
C ALA A 118 -2.74 14.61 -3.68
N ALA A 119 -2.53 13.28 -3.52
CA ALA A 119 -2.61 12.63 -2.22
C ALA A 119 -1.54 13.11 -1.23
N GLN A 120 -0.34 13.45 -1.70
CA GLN A 120 0.75 13.95 -0.87
C GLN A 120 0.57 15.43 -0.48
N ASN A 121 -0.05 16.22 -1.35
CA ASN A 121 -0.23 17.66 -1.17
C ASN A 121 -1.62 18.05 -0.63
N GLY A 122 -2.43 17.08 -0.17
CA GLY A 122 -3.77 17.35 0.35
C GLY A 122 -4.75 17.92 -0.68
N ARG A 123 -4.46 17.77 -1.98
CA ARG A 123 -5.31 18.25 -3.09
C ARG A 123 -6.41 17.23 -3.41
N TRP A 124 -7.36 17.66 -4.24
CA TRP A 124 -8.43 16.81 -4.76
C TRP A 124 -7.85 15.62 -5.52
N ARG A 125 -8.24 14.40 -5.11
CA ARG A 125 -7.73 13.14 -5.68
C ARG A 125 -8.56 12.69 -6.87
N THR A 126 -7.90 12.03 -7.83
CA THR A 126 -8.59 11.37 -8.93
C THR A 126 -9.49 10.25 -8.40
N GLN A 127 -10.70 10.14 -8.90
CA GLN A 127 -11.62 9.05 -8.53
C GLN A 127 -11.03 7.69 -8.94
N GLU A 128 -11.21 6.68 -8.11
CA GLU A 128 -10.70 5.33 -8.39
C GLU A 128 -11.35 4.73 -9.65
N SER A 129 -12.63 5.05 -9.90
CA SER A 129 -13.35 4.67 -11.13
C SER A 129 -12.69 5.16 -12.40
N THR A 130 -12.19 6.40 -12.41
CA THR A 130 -11.46 6.95 -13.56
C THR A 130 -10.17 6.18 -13.85
N LEU A 131 -9.43 5.80 -12.82
CA LEU A 131 -8.21 5.00 -12.97
C LEU A 131 -8.51 3.59 -13.49
N HIS A 132 -9.63 2.98 -13.07
CA HIS A 132 -10.10 1.70 -13.58
C HIS A 132 -10.57 1.79 -15.01
N LEU A 133 -11.28 2.87 -15.38
CA LEU A 133 -11.71 3.12 -16.76
C LEU A 133 -10.52 3.25 -17.70
N LEU A 134 -9.51 4.02 -17.34
CA LEU A 134 -8.26 4.12 -18.11
C LEU A 134 -7.60 2.76 -18.30
N SER A 135 -7.59 1.92 -17.26
CA SER A 135 -7.07 0.56 -17.35
C SER A 135 -7.89 -0.31 -18.30
N LEU A 136 -9.22 -0.17 -18.29
CA LEU A 136 -10.14 -0.93 -19.15
C LEU A 136 -9.97 -0.60 -20.64
N ILE A 137 -9.73 0.66 -20.99
CA ILE A 137 -9.58 1.12 -22.38
C ILE A 137 -8.19 0.77 -22.98
N GLY A 138 -7.33 0.05 -22.24
CA GLY A 138 -6.01 -0.37 -22.72
C GLY A 138 -4.82 0.26 -21.98
N GLY A 139 -5.06 1.14 -20.99
CA GLY A 139 -4.03 1.76 -20.17
C GLY A 139 -3.48 0.88 -19.05
N TRP A 140 -3.93 -0.37 -18.91
CA TRP A 140 -3.54 -1.26 -17.83
C TRP A 140 -2.01 -1.53 -17.75
N PRO A 141 -1.23 -1.60 -18.86
CA PRO A 141 0.21 -1.76 -18.75
C PRO A 141 0.88 -0.56 -18.06
N GLY A 142 0.48 0.66 -18.43
CA GLY A 142 0.95 1.89 -17.81
C GLY A 142 0.51 2.02 -16.34
N ALA A 143 -0.74 1.66 -16.03
CA ALA A 143 -1.26 1.63 -14.68
C ALA A 143 -0.47 0.63 -13.80
N TYR A 144 -0.12 -0.55 -14.32
CA TYR A 144 0.71 -1.52 -13.62
C TYR A 144 2.11 -0.98 -13.29
N ILE A 145 2.76 -0.35 -14.28
CA ILE A 145 4.08 0.27 -14.08
C ILE A 145 3.98 1.38 -13.03
N ALA A 146 2.93 2.21 -13.07
CA ALA A 146 2.69 3.27 -12.10
C ALA A 146 2.51 2.70 -10.69
N GLN A 147 1.65 1.70 -10.50
CA GLN A 147 1.43 1.06 -9.19
C GLN A 147 2.74 0.55 -8.59
N LYS A 148 3.61 -0.06 -9.39
CA LYS A 148 4.92 -0.56 -8.95
C LYS A 148 5.96 0.54 -8.71
N LYS A 149 6.17 1.41 -9.71
CA LYS A 149 7.24 2.41 -9.68
C LYS A 149 6.93 3.53 -8.69
N ILE A 150 5.68 3.96 -8.68
CA ILE A 150 5.22 5.05 -7.81
C ILE A 150 4.77 4.53 -6.44
N ARG A 151 4.60 3.21 -6.25
CA ARG A 151 4.08 2.57 -5.03
C ARG A 151 2.78 3.20 -4.54
N HIS A 152 1.86 3.48 -5.47
CA HIS A 152 0.58 4.10 -5.19
C HIS A 152 -0.55 3.12 -5.44
N LYS A 153 -1.49 3.02 -4.46
CA LYS A 153 -2.64 2.08 -4.48
C LYS A 153 -2.27 0.59 -4.65
N SER A 154 -0.99 0.23 -4.44
CA SER A 154 -0.48 -1.14 -4.54
C SER A 154 -0.82 -2.02 -3.33
N SER A 155 -1.37 -1.45 -2.25
CA SER A 155 -1.69 -2.16 -0.99
C SER A 155 -3.19 -2.34 -0.75
N LYS A 156 -4.06 -1.59 -1.45
CA LYS A 156 -5.51 -1.65 -1.28
C LYS A 156 -6.07 -2.85 -2.05
N LYS A 157 -6.37 -3.95 -1.36
CA LYS A 157 -6.84 -5.21 -1.98
C LYS A 157 -8.05 -5.02 -2.90
N ALA A 158 -9.06 -4.24 -2.47
CA ALA A 158 -10.25 -3.97 -3.27
C ALA A 158 -9.89 -3.30 -4.61
N PHE A 159 -9.00 -2.30 -4.60
CA PHE A 159 -8.55 -1.63 -5.81
C PHE A 159 -7.80 -2.57 -6.76
N ILE A 160 -6.92 -3.41 -6.22
CA ILE A 160 -6.15 -4.39 -7.01
C ILE A 160 -7.07 -5.41 -7.66
N ASN A 161 -8.09 -5.89 -6.95
CA ASN A 161 -9.05 -6.84 -7.50
C ASN A 161 -9.82 -6.25 -8.69
N VAL A 162 -10.36 -5.03 -8.55
CA VAL A 162 -11.06 -4.34 -9.65
C VAL A 162 -10.09 -4.08 -10.81
N TYR A 163 -8.86 -3.69 -10.55
CA TYR A 163 -7.85 -3.52 -11.59
C TYR A 163 -7.63 -4.81 -12.40
N TRP A 164 -7.48 -5.98 -11.76
CA TRP A 164 -7.31 -7.23 -12.49
C TRP A 164 -8.56 -7.64 -13.27
N ILE A 165 -9.75 -7.32 -12.77
CA ILE A 165 -10.99 -7.53 -13.52
C ILE A 165 -10.99 -6.67 -14.79
N THR A 166 -10.59 -5.40 -14.72
CA THR A 166 -10.50 -4.54 -15.91
C THR A 166 -9.48 -5.04 -16.93
N VAL A 167 -8.34 -5.61 -16.47
CA VAL A 167 -7.35 -6.25 -17.34
C VAL A 167 -7.95 -7.45 -18.06
N LEU A 168 -8.66 -8.34 -17.33
CA LEU A 168 -9.28 -9.52 -17.93
C LEU A 168 -10.35 -9.15 -18.96
N LEU A 169 -11.19 -8.16 -18.66
CA LEU A 169 -12.20 -7.67 -19.60
C LEU A 169 -11.58 -7.06 -20.87
N ASN A 170 -10.52 -6.29 -20.71
CA ASN A 170 -9.79 -5.70 -21.84
C ASN A 170 -9.15 -6.76 -22.73
N LEU A 171 -8.50 -7.78 -22.12
CA LEU A 171 -7.92 -8.90 -22.86
C LEU A 171 -9.00 -9.74 -23.58
N GLY A 172 -10.13 -9.98 -22.90
CA GLY A 172 -11.27 -10.65 -23.52
C GLY A 172 -11.81 -9.92 -24.74
N GLY A 173 -11.94 -8.59 -24.64
CA GLY A 173 -12.33 -7.73 -25.78
C GLY A 173 -11.31 -7.78 -26.93
N LEU A 174 -10.01 -7.79 -26.60
CA LEU A 174 -8.96 -7.91 -27.61
C LEU A 174 -8.98 -9.26 -28.35
N VAL A 175 -9.21 -10.35 -27.60
CA VAL A 175 -9.35 -11.71 -28.18
C VAL A 175 -10.59 -11.80 -29.07
N TRP A 176 -11.67 -11.13 -28.71
CA TRP A 176 -12.88 -11.10 -29.55
C TRP A 176 -12.70 -10.33 -30.85
N LEU A 177 -11.78 -9.35 -30.89
CA LEU A 177 -11.41 -8.58 -32.08
C LEU A 177 -10.41 -9.32 -32.99
N HIS A 178 -9.78 -10.40 -32.50
CA HIS A 178 -8.74 -11.19 -33.19
C HIS A 178 -9.36 -12.32 -34.01
#